data_287fdcf59ada57ab4dbc094e1e5a9a68
#
_entry.id   287fdcf59ada57ab4dbc094e1e5a9a68
#
_cell.length_a   1.000
_cell.length_b   1.000
_cell.length_c   1.000
_cell.angle_alpha   90.00
_cell.angle_beta   90.00
_cell.angle_gamma   90.00
#
_symmetry.space_group_name_H-M   'P 1'
#
loop_
_entity.id
_entity.type
_entity.pdbx_description
1 polymer ?
#
loop_
_entity_poly.entity_id
_entity_poly.type
_entity_poly.pdbx_seq_one_letter_code
_entity_poly.pdbx_strand_id
1 'polypeptide(L)'
;MNEAETRAELIDPKLKEAGWGVVDGSKILRERNCQITAGRIQAGGKRAKLLIADYILVYKGIKLAVVEAKSRSLEVGEGVAQAKLYADKLTLDTTYSTNGDAIYQICMQTGTEGLVDRYLTPQELWIKSYPKKASTEITKQWRDNFSSIPFEDKSGTWQPRYYQEIAINRTLERIAQGKDRILLTLATGTGKTAIAFQIAWKLFHTRWNLSANNQYKKRQPRILFLADRNILANQAFNSFSAFEEDALVRIKPKEIKKRGKVPTNGSIFFTIFQSLMANDNTAEVEEIEEENTTDYDMSAAYYNQYPKDYFDLIIIDECHRGGANDEGNWRGILDYFSPSVQLGLTATPKRKDNVDTYKYFGDPVYIYSLKEGVNDGFLTPFKVKRINTTLDDYIYTSDDEVVEGEIEEGRLY
;
A
#
# COMPACT_ATOMS: atom_id res chain seq x y z
N MET A 1 -25.24 -24.19 -26.09
CA MET A 1 -24.00 -24.22 -25.33
C MET A 1 -24.14 -23.25 -24.17
N ASN A 2 -24.12 -23.74 -22.95
CA ASN A 2 -24.17 -22.90 -21.74
C ASN A 2 -22.84 -22.16 -21.53
N GLU A 3 -22.77 -21.30 -20.52
CA GLU A 3 -21.56 -20.49 -20.28
C GLU A 3 -20.33 -21.33 -19.92
N ALA A 4 -20.50 -22.40 -19.13
CA ALA A 4 -19.39 -23.27 -18.76
C ALA A 4 -18.83 -24.04 -19.97
N GLU A 5 -19.71 -24.56 -20.85
CA GLU A 5 -19.34 -25.18 -22.12
C GLU A 5 -18.66 -24.17 -23.05
N THR A 6 -19.21 -22.94 -23.16
CA THR A 6 -18.62 -21.87 -23.96
C THR A 6 -17.20 -21.54 -23.51
N ARG A 7 -16.98 -21.48 -22.19
CA ARG A 7 -15.64 -21.27 -21.62
C ARG A 7 -14.67 -22.39 -21.98
N ALA A 8 -15.07 -23.64 -21.77
CA ALA A 8 -14.20 -24.79 -21.97
C ALA A 8 -13.86 -25.03 -23.44
N GLU A 9 -14.85 -24.91 -24.34
CA GLU A 9 -14.71 -25.32 -25.74
C GLU A 9 -14.28 -24.18 -26.66
N LEU A 10 -14.61 -22.93 -26.36
CA LEU A 10 -14.36 -21.81 -27.26
C LEU A 10 -13.38 -20.78 -26.69
N ILE A 11 -13.49 -20.42 -25.39
CA ILE A 11 -12.69 -19.34 -24.81
C ILE A 11 -11.30 -19.84 -24.38
N ASP A 12 -11.24 -20.95 -23.61
CA ASP A 12 -9.98 -21.50 -23.13
C ASP A 12 -8.99 -21.84 -24.27
N PRO A 13 -9.40 -22.46 -25.40
CA PRO A 13 -8.50 -22.69 -26.52
C PRO A 13 -7.93 -21.39 -27.12
N LYS A 14 -8.77 -20.37 -27.33
CA LYS A 14 -8.33 -19.07 -27.88
C LYS A 14 -7.38 -18.32 -26.95
N LEU A 15 -7.58 -18.41 -25.62
CA LEU A 15 -6.64 -17.87 -24.64
C LEU A 15 -5.27 -18.58 -24.69
N LYS A 16 -5.28 -19.93 -24.81
CA LYS A 16 -4.05 -20.72 -24.96
C LYS A 16 -3.33 -20.43 -26.27
N GLU A 17 -4.06 -20.28 -27.37
CA GLU A 17 -3.52 -19.88 -28.68
C GLU A 17 -2.82 -18.52 -28.61
N ALA A 18 -3.35 -17.57 -27.83
CA ALA A 18 -2.71 -16.28 -27.55
C ALA A 18 -1.52 -16.40 -26.58
N GLY A 19 -1.21 -17.60 -26.07
CA GLY A 19 -0.07 -17.88 -25.19
C GLY A 19 -0.38 -17.84 -23.69
N TRP A 20 -1.63 -17.59 -23.30
CA TRP A 20 -2.01 -17.54 -21.88
C TRP A 20 -2.02 -18.93 -21.25
N GLY A 21 -1.29 -19.09 -20.12
CA GLY A 21 -1.08 -20.36 -19.46
C GLY A 21 -0.12 -21.32 -20.21
N VAL A 22 0.52 -20.84 -21.29
CA VAL A 22 1.49 -21.57 -22.12
C VAL A 22 2.86 -20.91 -22.05
N VAL A 23 2.92 -19.60 -22.26
CA VAL A 23 4.15 -18.82 -22.15
C VAL A 23 4.60 -18.80 -20.70
N ASP A 24 5.90 -19.00 -20.47
CA ASP A 24 6.46 -19.00 -19.12
C ASP A 24 6.15 -17.68 -18.37
N GLY A 25 5.78 -17.80 -17.10
CA GLY A 25 5.33 -16.69 -16.27
C GLY A 25 3.90 -16.23 -16.55
N SER A 26 3.18 -16.78 -17.56
CA SER A 26 1.76 -16.47 -17.79
C SER A 26 0.84 -17.46 -17.07
N LYS A 27 -0.30 -16.95 -16.55
CA LYS A 27 -1.32 -17.74 -15.86
C LYS A 27 -2.71 -17.24 -16.24
N ILE A 28 -3.67 -18.16 -16.26
CA ILE A 28 -5.10 -17.86 -16.34
C ILE A 28 -5.73 -18.20 -14.98
N LEU A 29 -6.17 -17.21 -14.23
CA LEU A 29 -6.99 -17.44 -13.06
C LEU A 29 -8.44 -17.60 -13.50
N ARG A 30 -9.18 -18.48 -12.85
CA ARG A 30 -10.59 -18.81 -13.16
C ARG A 30 -11.43 -18.74 -11.91
N GLU A 31 -12.65 -18.21 -12.04
CA GLU A 31 -13.72 -18.18 -11.03
C GLU A 31 -13.26 -18.03 -9.56
N ARG A 32 -13.05 -19.15 -8.86
CA ARG A 32 -12.70 -19.16 -7.43
C ARG A 32 -11.46 -18.33 -7.09
N ASN A 33 -10.53 -18.24 -8.04
CA ASN A 33 -9.31 -17.48 -7.91
C ASN A 33 -9.43 -16.04 -8.45
N CYS A 34 -10.63 -15.66 -8.91
CA CYS A 34 -10.92 -14.35 -9.49
C CYS A 34 -11.82 -13.49 -8.59
N GLN A 35 -11.95 -13.85 -7.31
CA GLN A 35 -12.73 -13.04 -6.37
C GLN A 35 -12.06 -11.68 -6.16
N ILE A 36 -12.81 -10.61 -6.41
CA ILE A 36 -12.36 -9.22 -6.27
C ILE A 36 -12.80 -8.66 -4.93
N THR A 37 -14.10 -8.74 -4.61
CA THR A 37 -14.67 -8.18 -3.37
C THR A 37 -15.24 -9.27 -2.46
N ALA A 38 -15.46 -8.92 -1.19
CA ALA A 38 -16.07 -9.82 -0.21
C ALA A 38 -17.59 -9.62 -0.09
N GLY A 39 -18.16 -8.65 -0.84
CA GLY A 39 -19.55 -8.25 -0.75
C GLY A 39 -19.86 -7.41 0.49
N ARG A 40 -20.48 -6.25 0.30
CA ARG A 40 -20.84 -5.30 1.36
C ARG A 40 -21.68 -5.99 2.44
N ILE A 41 -21.36 -5.73 3.70
CA ILE A 41 -22.16 -6.19 4.84
C ILE A 41 -23.44 -5.33 4.93
N GLN A 42 -24.59 -5.99 4.89
CA GLN A 42 -25.93 -5.38 4.97
C GLN A 42 -26.49 -5.47 6.39
N ALA A 43 -27.63 -4.83 6.63
CA ALA A 43 -28.36 -4.96 7.89
C ALA A 43 -28.67 -6.44 8.16
N GLY A 44 -28.48 -6.87 9.42
CA GLY A 44 -28.63 -8.28 9.80
C GLY A 44 -27.44 -9.18 9.49
N GLY A 45 -26.28 -8.61 9.09
CA GLY A 45 -25.03 -9.36 8.89
C GLY A 45 -24.93 -10.12 7.56
N LYS A 46 -25.94 -10.06 6.72
CA LYS A 46 -25.91 -10.65 5.37
C LYS A 46 -24.93 -9.90 4.48
N ARG A 47 -24.29 -10.61 3.54
CA ARG A 47 -23.41 -9.99 2.54
C ARG A 47 -24.14 -9.79 1.22
N ALA A 48 -23.89 -8.67 0.56
CA ALA A 48 -24.28 -8.46 -0.83
C ALA A 48 -23.49 -9.40 -1.75
N LYS A 49 -23.92 -9.50 -3.01
CA LYS A 49 -23.21 -10.29 -4.03
C LYS A 49 -21.76 -9.80 -4.12
N LEU A 50 -20.82 -10.71 -3.99
CA LEU A 50 -19.41 -10.45 -4.22
C LEU A 50 -19.12 -10.32 -5.72
N LEU A 51 -18.06 -9.63 -6.07
CA LEU A 51 -17.59 -9.53 -7.45
C LEU A 51 -16.57 -10.64 -7.70
N ILE A 52 -16.86 -11.47 -8.68
CA ILE A 52 -15.97 -12.53 -9.18
C ILE A 52 -15.92 -12.37 -10.70
N ALA A 53 -14.73 -12.26 -11.25
CA ALA A 53 -14.52 -12.28 -12.69
C ALA A 53 -14.43 -13.74 -13.18
N ASP A 54 -14.79 -14.00 -14.44
CA ASP A 54 -14.66 -15.34 -15.03
C ASP A 54 -13.19 -15.70 -15.22
N TYR A 55 -12.40 -14.75 -15.74
CA TYR A 55 -10.96 -14.92 -15.91
C TYR A 55 -10.18 -13.66 -15.53
N ILE A 56 -9.00 -13.88 -14.95
CA ILE A 56 -7.98 -12.85 -14.80
C ILE A 56 -6.70 -13.37 -15.45
N LEU A 57 -6.15 -12.59 -16.37
CA LEU A 57 -4.92 -12.89 -17.09
C LEU A 57 -3.74 -12.29 -16.33
N VAL A 58 -2.81 -13.16 -15.93
CA VAL A 58 -1.64 -12.79 -15.12
C VAL A 58 -0.37 -13.09 -15.91
N TYR A 59 0.57 -12.14 -15.93
CA TYR A 59 1.89 -12.34 -16.50
C TYR A 59 2.96 -11.77 -15.57
N LYS A 60 4.04 -12.53 -15.35
CA LYS A 60 5.11 -12.18 -14.40
C LYS A 60 4.57 -11.81 -13.01
N GLY A 61 3.55 -12.51 -12.53
CA GLY A 61 2.92 -12.27 -11.23
C GLY A 61 2.00 -11.03 -11.16
N ILE A 62 1.82 -10.29 -12.26
CA ILE A 62 0.98 -9.09 -12.34
C ILE A 62 -0.29 -9.38 -13.12
N LYS A 63 -1.44 -8.96 -12.59
CA LYS A 63 -2.73 -9.00 -13.29
C LYS A 63 -2.73 -7.96 -14.41
N LEU A 64 -3.04 -8.35 -15.64
CA LEU A 64 -2.97 -7.49 -16.81
C LEU A 64 -4.31 -7.25 -17.49
N ALA A 65 -5.24 -8.23 -17.43
CA ALA A 65 -6.55 -8.10 -18.02
C ALA A 65 -7.59 -8.96 -17.30
N VAL A 66 -8.85 -8.59 -17.45
CA VAL A 66 -10.03 -9.42 -17.12
C VAL A 66 -10.68 -9.86 -18.42
N VAL A 67 -11.24 -11.07 -18.42
CA VAL A 67 -12.15 -11.55 -19.48
C VAL A 67 -13.46 -11.96 -18.82
N GLU A 68 -14.54 -11.34 -19.26
CA GLU A 68 -15.91 -11.69 -18.89
C GLU A 68 -16.52 -12.58 -19.97
N ALA A 69 -16.99 -13.74 -19.57
CA ALA A 69 -17.56 -14.74 -20.46
C ALA A 69 -19.09 -14.68 -20.43
N LYS A 70 -19.71 -14.92 -21.57
CA LYS A 70 -21.16 -15.12 -21.70
C LYS A 70 -21.42 -16.40 -22.49
N SER A 71 -22.62 -16.96 -22.34
CA SER A 71 -23.01 -18.10 -23.15
C SER A 71 -22.97 -17.74 -24.63
N ARG A 72 -22.72 -18.72 -25.49
CA ARG A 72 -22.61 -18.54 -26.94
C ARG A 72 -23.88 -17.90 -27.57
N SER A 73 -25.03 -18.12 -26.96
CA SER A 73 -26.32 -17.60 -27.45
C SER A 73 -26.59 -16.13 -27.14
N LEU A 74 -25.73 -15.49 -26.31
CA LEU A 74 -25.86 -14.09 -25.94
C LEU A 74 -24.96 -13.20 -26.80
N GLU A 75 -25.38 -11.95 -26.95
CA GLU A 75 -24.56 -10.94 -27.61
C GLU A 75 -23.26 -10.68 -26.81
N VAL A 76 -22.17 -10.49 -27.53
CA VAL A 76 -20.85 -10.22 -26.89
C VAL A 76 -20.87 -8.94 -26.04
N GLY A 77 -21.75 -8.00 -26.34
CA GLY A 77 -21.96 -6.74 -25.60
C GLY A 77 -22.53 -6.91 -24.20
N GLU A 78 -23.20 -8.01 -23.90
CA GLU A 78 -23.88 -8.26 -22.61
C GLU A 78 -22.90 -8.28 -21.42
N GLY A 79 -21.63 -8.65 -21.64
CA GLY A 79 -20.58 -8.69 -20.62
C GLY A 79 -19.80 -7.38 -20.45
N VAL A 80 -19.94 -6.41 -21.35
CA VAL A 80 -19.08 -5.22 -21.42
C VAL A 80 -19.11 -4.38 -20.13
N ALA A 81 -20.30 -4.09 -19.60
CA ALA A 81 -20.44 -3.30 -18.38
C ALA A 81 -19.77 -3.99 -17.17
N GLN A 82 -19.90 -5.31 -17.09
CA GLN A 82 -19.31 -6.12 -16.02
C GLN A 82 -17.79 -6.21 -16.16
N ALA A 83 -17.28 -6.40 -17.38
CA ALA A 83 -15.85 -6.39 -17.69
C ALA A 83 -15.20 -5.04 -17.31
N LYS A 84 -15.85 -3.91 -17.67
CA LYS A 84 -15.40 -2.56 -17.28
C LYS A 84 -15.37 -2.37 -15.76
N LEU A 85 -16.40 -2.80 -15.05
CA LEU A 85 -16.47 -2.74 -13.59
C LEU A 85 -15.30 -3.48 -12.93
N TYR A 86 -14.98 -4.67 -13.40
CA TYR A 86 -13.88 -5.46 -12.86
C TYR A 86 -12.52 -4.85 -13.19
N ALA A 87 -12.33 -4.37 -14.42
CA ALA A 87 -11.10 -3.70 -14.81
C ALA A 87 -10.85 -2.41 -14.01
N ASP A 88 -11.91 -1.62 -13.79
CA ASP A 88 -11.84 -0.41 -12.95
C ASP A 88 -11.43 -0.76 -11.52
N LYS A 89 -12.08 -1.74 -10.89
CA LYS A 89 -11.72 -2.21 -9.54
C LYS A 89 -10.27 -2.68 -9.44
N LEU A 90 -9.81 -3.44 -10.41
CA LEU A 90 -8.44 -3.96 -10.46
C LEU A 90 -7.44 -2.95 -11.04
N THR A 91 -7.90 -1.76 -11.45
CA THR A 91 -7.11 -0.71 -12.10
C THR A 91 -6.32 -1.21 -13.32
N LEU A 92 -6.97 -2.03 -14.15
CA LEU A 92 -6.41 -2.60 -15.37
C LEU A 92 -6.77 -1.73 -16.58
N ASP A 93 -5.82 -1.58 -17.50
CA ASP A 93 -6.05 -0.84 -18.74
C ASP A 93 -6.86 -1.63 -19.77
N THR A 94 -6.72 -2.95 -19.79
CA THR A 94 -7.34 -3.80 -20.81
C THR A 94 -8.32 -4.78 -20.19
N THR A 95 -9.51 -4.90 -20.79
CA THR A 95 -10.47 -5.93 -20.43
C THR A 95 -11.20 -6.44 -21.68
N TYR A 96 -11.83 -7.59 -21.54
CA TYR A 96 -12.53 -8.25 -22.65
C TYR A 96 -13.90 -8.72 -22.21
N SER A 97 -14.88 -8.67 -23.16
CA SER A 97 -16.11 -9.42 -23.10
C SER A 97 -16.14 -10.42 -24.26
N THR A 98 -16.62 -11.63 -24.03
CA THR A 98 -16.67 -12.66 -25.07
C THR A 98 -17.82 -13.63 -24.86
N ASN A 99 -18.40 -14.13 -25.97
CA ASN A 99 -19.35 -15.24 -26.02
C ASN A 99 -18.74 -16.49 -26.68
N GLY A 100 -17.41 -16.52 -26.83
CA GLY A 100 -16.67 -17.60 -27.45
C GLY A 100 -16.54 -17.45 -28.98
N ASP A 101 -17.56 -16.97 -29.69
CA ASP A 101 -17.47 -16.70 -31.14
C ASP A 101 -16.78 -15.35 -31.39
N ALA A 102 -17.20 -14.29 -30.71
CA ALA A 102 -16.65 -12.95 -30.81
C ALA A 102 -15.87 -12.54 -29.56
N ILE A 103 -14.88 -11.69 -29.74
CA ILE A 103 -14.06 -11.09 -28.67
C ILE A 103 -14.20 -9.57 -28.78
N TYR A 104 -14.69 -8.93 -27.72
CA TYR A 104 -14.80 -7.48 -27.63
C TYR A 104 -13.77 -6.96 -26.65
N GLN A 105 -12.83 -6.16 -27.13
CA GLN A 105 -11.74 -5.57 -26.32
C GLN A 105 -12.09 -4.15 -25.91
N ILE A 106 -11.79 -3.82 -24.68
CA ILE A 106 -11.96 -2.49 -24.10
C ILE A 106 -10.60 -2.00 -23.56
N CYS A 107 -10.19 -0.77 -23.94
CA CYS A 107 -9.09 -0.06 -23.35
C CYS A 107 -9.63 0.98 -22.37
N MET A 108 -9.42 0.77 -21.07
CA MET A 108 -9.98 1.63 -20.03
C MET A 108 -9.33 3.03 -20.02
N GLN A 109 -8.07 3.13 -20.41
CA GLN A 109 -7.35 4.39 -20.42
C GLN A 109 -7.78 5.34 -21.54
N THR A 110 -8.01 4.81 -22.74
CA THR A 110 -8.36 5.61 -23.93
C THR A 110 -9.86 5.65 -24.20
N GLY A 111 -10.62 4.74 -23.62
CA GLY A 111 -12.04 4.53 -23.93
C GLY A 111 -12.29 3.85 -25.27
N THR A 112 -11.23 3.47 -26.01
CA THR A 112 -11.38 2.75 -27.28
C THR A 112 -11.83 1.33 -27.04
N GLU A 113 -12.87 0.91 -27.77
CA GLU A 113 -13.41 -0.44 -27.65
C GLU A 113 -13.96 -0.95 -28.99
N GLY A 114 -13.96 -2.27 -29.18
CA GLY A 114 -14.46 -2.90 -30.40
C GLY A 114 -14.15 -4.38 -30.50
N LEU A 115 -14.67 -5.00 -31.56
CA LEU A 115 -14.37 -6.38 -31.89
C LEU A 115 -12.92 -6.55 -32.30
N VAL A 116 -12.30 -7.66 -31.88
CA VAL A 116 -10.93 -8.04 -32.22
C VAL A 116 -10.90 -9.52 -32.60
N ASP A 117 -9.93 -9.88 -33.46
CA ASP A 117 -9.81 -11.24 -33.96
C ASP A 117 -9.17 -12.20 -32.93
N ARG A 118 -8.35 -11.68 -32.03
CA ARG A 118 -7.65 -12.47 -31.01
C ARG A 118 -7.41 -11.70 -29.71
N TYR A 119 -7.13 -12.42 -28.65
CA TYR A 119 -6.59 -11.84 -27.44
C TYR A 119 -5.15 -11.34 -27.66
N LEU A 120 -4.78 -10.28 -26.98
CA LEU A 120 -3.37 -9.87 -26.91
C LEU A 120 -2.56 -10.94 -26.14
N THR A 121 -1.36 -11.20 -26.61
CA THR A 121 -0.42 -12.11 -25.95
C THR A 121 0.04 -11.56 -24.60
N PRO A 122 0.58 -12.38 -23.67
CA PRO A 122 1.14 -11.90 -22.41
C PRO A 122 2.15 -10.76 -22.59
N GLN A 123 3.02 -10.87 -23.59
CA GLN A 123 4.04 -9.86 -23.87
C GLN A 123 3.45 -8.55 -24.45
N GLU A 124 2.44 -8.62 -25.30
CA GLU A 124 1.76 -7.44 -25.83
C GLU A 124 1.03 -6.67 -24.75
N LEU A 125 0.30 -7.36 -23.84
CA LEU A 125 -0.33 -6.72 -22.70
C LEU A 125 0.68 -6.13 -21.72
N TRP A 126 1.81 -6.81 -21.51
CA TRP A 126 2.90 -6.29 -20.67
C TRP A 126 3.46 -4.98 -21.22
N ILE A 127 3.76 -4.94 -22.52
CA ILE A 127 4.28 -3.73 -23.18
C ILE A 127 3.24 -2.60 -23.14
N LYS A 128 1.96 -2.93 -23.31
CA LYS A 128 0.87 -1.96 -23.22
C LYS A 128 0.73 -1.37 -21.81
N SER A 129 0.79 -2.20 -20.79
CA SER A 129 0.72 -1.77 -19.39
C SER A 129 1.94 -0.97 -18.95
N TYR A 130 3.10 -1.26 -19.54
CA TYR A 130 4.39 -0.62 -19.22
C TYR A 130 5.09 -0.10 -20.47
N PRO A 131 4.63 1.03 -21.05
CA PRO A 131 5.19 1.59 -22.29
C PRO A 131 6.68 1.88 -22.19
N LYS A 132 7.44 1.54 -23.23
CA LYS A 132 8.89 1.73 -23.28
C LYS A 132 9.33 3.18 -23.06
N LYS A 133 8.53 4.15 -23.54
CA LYS A 133 8.83 5.59 -23.39
C LYS A 133 8.85 6.07 -21.92
N ALA A 134 8.17 5.36 -21.03
CA ALA A 134 8.08 5.72 -19.61
C ALA A 134 9.08 4.96 -18.71
N SER A 135 9.95 4.10 -19.27
CA SER A 135 10.77 3.19 -18.47
C SER A 135 12.20 3.10 -18.99
N THR A 136 13.18 3.36 -18.12
CA THR A 136 14.60 3.08 -18.37
C THR A 136 14.86 1.58 -18.33
N GLU A 137 16.02 1.11 -18.81
CA GLU A 137 16.41 -0.31 -18.68
C GLU A 137 16.53 -0.74 -17.21
N ILE A 138 17.02 0.15 -16.35
CA ILE A 138 17.11 -0.09 -14.89
C ILE A 138 15.70 -0.27 -14.31
N THR A 139 14.74 0.58 -14.68
CA THR A 139 13.33 0.46 -14.24
C THR A 139 12.74 -0.89 -14.67
N LYS A 140 12.98 -1.31 -15.91
CA LYS A 140 12.49 -2.62 -16.41
C LYS A 140 13.09 -3.77 -15.63
N GLN A 141 14.42 -3.73 -15.42
CA GLN A 141 15.12 -4.77 -14.66
C GLN A 141 14.58 -4.90 -13.22
N TRP A 142 14.40 -3.78 -12.51
CA TRP A 142 13.86 -3.83 -11.15
C TRP A 142 12.40 -4.26 -11.12
N ARG A 143 11.57 -3.83 -12.06
CA ARG A 143 10.19 -4.31 -12.19
C ARG A 143 10.16 -5.83 -12.38
N ASP A 144 10.96 -6.37 -13.30
CA ASP A 144 11.04 -7.81 -13.54
C ASP A 144 11.55 -8.55 -12.29
N ASN A 145 12.57 -8.03 -11.61
CA ASN A 145 13.07 -8.61 -10.37
C ASN A 145 12.01 -8.63 -9.28
N PHE A 146 11.33 -7.52 -9.01
CA PHE A 146 10.28 -7.45 -7.97
C PHE A 146 9.10 -8.36 -8.28
N SER A 147 8.72 -8.47 -9.55
CA SER A 147 7.63 -9.34 -9.97
C SER A 147 7.98 -10.83 -9.88
N SER A 148 9.26 -11.19 -9.98
CA SER A 148 9.73 -12.58 -9.85
C SER A 148 9.61 -13.14 -8.43
N ILE A 149 9.58 -12.26 -7.41
CA ILE A 149 9.41 -12.69 -6.02
C ILE A 149 7.92 -12.84 -5.72
N PRO A 150 7.43 -14.04 -5.35
CA PRO A 150 6.04 -14.21 -4.94
C PRO A 150 5.74 -13.43 -3.67
N PHE A 151 4.46 -13.16 -3.42
CA PHE A 151 4.03 -12.69 -2.11
C PHE A 151 4.31 -13.77 -1.07
N GLU A 152 4.74 -13.36 0.13
CA GLU A 152 4.79 -14.27 1.27
C GLU A 152 3.35 -14.59 1.71
N ASP A 153 3.00 -15.86 1.68
CA ASP A 153 1.62 -16.35 1.86
C ASP A 153 1.37 -17.02 3.21
N LYS A 154 2.35 -16.98 4.11
CA LYS A 154 2.29 -17.62 5.44
C LYS A 154 1.88 -19.09 5.33
N SER A 155 2.58 -19.83 4.50
CA SER A 155 2.32 -21.25 4.23
C SER A 155 0.93 -21.51 3.62
N GLY A 156 0.50 -20.64 2.71
CA GLY A 156 -0.76 -20.75 1.98
C GLY A 156 -1.99 -20.22 2.72
N THR A 157 -1.82 -19.64 3.92
CA THR A 157 -2.95 -19.14 4.73
C THR A 157 -3.32 -17.68 4.46
N TRP A 158 -2.47 -16.94 3.75
CA TRP A 158 -2.68 -15.53 3.45
C TRP A 158 -2.48 -15.25 1.96
N GLN A 159 -3.36 -14.40 1.43
CA GLN A 159 -3.20 -13.83 0.09
C GLN A 159 -3.56 -12.34 0.12
N PRO A 160 -2.88 -11.50 -0.67
CA PRO A 160 -3.20 -10.09 -0.71
C PRO A 160 -4.60 -9.88 -1.29
N ARG A 161 -5.37 -9.00 -0.66
CA ARG A 161 -6.59 -8.47 -1.26
C ARG A 161 -6.23 -7.62 -2.47
N TYR A 162 -7.13 -7.47 -3.42
CA TYR A 162 -6.85 -6.79 -4.68
C TYR A 162 -6.24 -5.39 -4.50
N TYR A 163 -6.76 -4.60 -3.56
CA TYR A 163 -6.25 -3.26 -3.29
C TYR A 163 -4.86 -3.26 -2.62
N GLN A 164 -4.55 -4.28 -1.83
CA GLN A 164 -3.21 -4.45 -1.25
C GLN A 164 -2.20 -4.77 -2.35
N GLU A 165 -2.55 -5.67 -3.26
CA GLU A 165 -1.73 -6.00 -4.42
C GLU A 165 -1.46 -4.78 -5.30
N ILE A 166 -2.49 -3.96 -5.59
CA ILE A 166 -2.34 -2.70 -6.33
C ILE A 166 -1.39 -1.75 -5.60
N ALA A 167 -1.59 -1.55 -4.28
CA ALA A 167 -0.75 -0.66 -3.48
C ALA A 167 0.72 -1.10 -3.48
N ILE A 168 0.98 -2.40 -3.30
CA ILE A 168 2.33 -2.98 -3.31
C ILE A 168 2.97 -2.78 -4.70
N ASN A 169 2.29 -3.19 -5.77
CA ASN A 169 2.83 -3.13 -7.12
C ASN A 169 3.11 -1.69 -7.58
N ARG A 170 2.23 -0.73 -7.26
CA ARG A 170 2.45 0.69 -7.57
C ARG A 170 3.60 1.28 -6.79
N THR A 171 3.76 0.92 -5.53
CA THR A 171 4.90 1.36 -4.72
C THR A 171 6.21 0.83 -5.29
N LEU A 172 6.29 -0.46 -5.60
CA LEU A 172 7.48 -1.07 -6.20
C LEU A 172 7.81 -0.49 -7.57
N GLU A 173 6.80 -0.18 -8.38
CA GLU A 173 7.00 0.50 -9.66
C GLU A 173 7.61 1.89 -9.47
N ARG A 174 7.15 2.67 -8.46
CA ARG A 174 7.74 3.98 -8.14
C ARG A 174 9.20 3.84 -7.67
N ILE A 175 9.49 2.84 -6.85
CA ILE A 175 10.86 2.52 -6.43
C ILE A 175 11.72 2.15 -7.64
N ALA A 176 11.24 1.31 -8.56
CA ALA A 176 11.94 0.97 -9.79
C ALA A 176 12.21 2.18 -10.68
N GLN A 177 11.31 3.17 -10.69
CA GLN A 177 11.47 4.46 -11.40
C GLN A 177 12.43 5.42 -10.70
N GLY A 178 13.00 5.07 -9.55
CA GLY A 178 13.91 5.93 -8.79
C GLY A 178 13.21 7.09 -8.07
N LYS A 179 11.91 6.96 -7.74
CA LYS A 179 11.21 7.96 -6.93
C LYS A 179 11.60 7.81 -5.47
N ASP A 180 11.90 8.93 -4.83
CA ASP A 180 12.38 9.03 -3.46
C ASP A 180 11.28 9.33 -2.43
N ARG A 181 10.11 9.81 -2.89
CA ARG A 181 8.94 10.10 -2.03
C ARG A 181 7.71 9.40 -2.58
N ILE A 182 7.06 8.60 -1.75
CA ILE A 182 5.92 7.77 -2.14
C ILE A 182 4.88 7.83 -1.04
N LEU A 183 3.61 8.04 -1.39
CA LEU A 183 2.49 8.09 -0.45
C LEU A 183 1.44 7.03 -0.80
N LEU A 184 0.99 6.29 0.22
CA LEU A 184 -0.18 5.44 0.17
C LEU A 184 -1.25 5.96 1.14
N THR A 185 -2.44 6.20 0.63
CA THR A 185 -3.60 6.59 1.45
C THR A 185 -4.56 5.42 1.54
N LEU A 186 -4.59 4.77 2.70
CA LEU A 186 -5.33 3.54 2.93
C LEU A 186 -6.09 3.63 4.26
N ALA A 187 -7.39 3.40 4.24
CA ALA A 187 -8.23 3.46 5.44
C ALA A 187 -7.70 2.54 6.57
N THR A 188 -8.01 2.90 7.81
CA THR A 188 -7.69 2.04 8.96
C THR A 188 -8.33 0.67 8.81
N GLY A 189 -7.63 -0.39 9.20
CA GLY A 189 -8.11 -1.78 9.06
C GLY A 189 -7.89 -2.41 7.69
N THR A 190 -7.26 -1.71 6.73
CA THR A 190 -6.96 -2.24 5.39
C THR A 190 -5.69 -3.08 5.33
N GLY A 191 -4.94 -3.18 6.43
CA GLY A 191 -3.71 -3.97 6.51
C GLY A 191 -2.47 -3.22 6.00
N LYS A 192 -2.31 -1.94 6.34
CA LYS A 192 -1.12 -1.12 5.99
C LYS A 192 0.19 -1.83 6.36
N THR A 193 0.26 -2.45 7.54
CA THR A 193 1.46 -3.20 7.98
C THR A 193 1.74 -4.42 7.10
N ALA A 194 0.71 -5.14 6.63
CA ALA A 194 0.89 -6.26 5.71
C ALA A 194 1.39 -5.78 4.33
N ILE A 195 0.93 -4.62 3.86
CA ILE A 195 1.43 -3.99 2.63
C ILE A 195 2.91 -3.62 2.79
N ALA A 196 3.27 -2.97 3.90
CA ALA A 196 4.67 -2.63 4.22
C ALA A 196 5.56 -3.88 4.29
N PHE A 197 5.07 -4.94 4.94
CA PHE A 197 5.75 -6.23 5.00
C PHE A 197 6.03 -6.79 3.60
N GLN A 198 5.05 -6.84 2.73
CA GLN A 198 5.21 -7.39 1.37
C GLN A 198 6.14 -6.55 0.49
N ILE A 199 6.13 -5.23 0.66
CA ILE A 199 7.10 -4.35 0.00
C ILE A 199 8.51 -4.69 0.49
N ALA A 200 8.72 -4.73 1.80
CA ALA A 200 10.01 -5.09 2.40
C ALA A 200 10.47 -6.49 1.96
N TRP A 201 9.55 -7.47 1.91
CA TRP A 201 9.78 -8.84 1.46
C TRP A 201 10.37 -8.88 0.05
N LYS A 202 9.71 -8.23 -0.91
CA LYS A 202 10.16 -8.20 -2.29
C LYS A 202 11.50 -7.46 -2.46
N LEU A 203 11.70 -6.36 -1.76
CA LEU A 203 12.97 -5.62 -1.78
C LEU A 203 14.11 -6.44 -1.17
N PHE A 204 13.86 -7.16 -0.07
CA PHE A 204 14.83 -7.99 0.60
C PHE A 204 15.30 -9.16 -0.29
N HIS A 205 14.37 -9.92 -0.84
CA HIS A 205 14.68 -11.09 -1.66
C HIS A 205 15.29 -10.74 -3.01
N THR A 206 15.04 -9.54 -3.55
CA THR A 206 15.71 -9.04 -4.76
C THR A 206 17.06 -8.37 -4.46
N ARG A 207 17.41 -8.18 -3.18
CA ARG A 207 18.59 -7.44 -2.73
C ARG A 207 18.64 -6.01 -3.30
N TRP A 208 17.46 -5.42 -3.48
CA TRP A 208 17.37 -4.04 -3.90
C TRP A 208 17.96 -3.11 -2.84
N ASN A 209 18.83 -2.20 -3.23
CA ASN A 209 19.35 -1.14 -2.39
C ASN A 209 19.78 0.05 -3.24
N LEU A 210 19.92 1.23 -2.66
CA LEU A 210 20.28 2.45 -3.39
C LEU A 210 21.66 2.41 -4.05
N SER A 211 22.55 1.55 -3.56
CA SER A 211 23.89 1.35 -4.13
C SER A 211 23.92 0.27 -5.22
N ALA A 212 22.82 -0.44 -5.49
CA ALA A 212 22.78 -1.59 -6.40
C ALA A 212 22.94 -1.22 -7.88
N ASN A 213 22.77 0.06 -8.24
CA ASN A 213 23.08 0.57 -9.58
C ASN A 213 24.60 0.63 -9.85
N ASN A 214 25.42 0.58 -8.81
CA ASN A 214 26.86 0.36 -8.88
C ASN A 214 27.12 -1.13 -8.69
N GLN A 215 27.56 -1.84 -9.71
CA GLN A 215 27.74 -3.30 -9.84
C GLN A 215 28.45 -4.04 -8.65
N TYR A 216 28.86 -3.34 -7.63
CA TYR A 216 29.76 -3.86 -6.58
C TYR A 216 29.15 -4.09 -5.19
N LYS A 217 27.87 -3.76 -4.93
CA LYS A 217 27.29 -3.95 -3.59
C LYS A 217 26.00 -4.77 -3.59
N LYS A 218 26.12 -6.08 -3.71
CA LYS A 218 25.03 -7.05 -3.54
C LYS A 218 24.75 -7.29 -2.03
N ARG A 219 24.30 -6.29 -1.30
CA ARG A 219 23.83 -6.44 0.08
C ARG A 219 22.32 -6.47 0.18
N GLN A 220 21.79 -6.95 1.28
CA GLN A 220 20.39 -6.76 1.63
C GLN A 220 20.06 -5.26 1.82
N PRO A 221 18.82 -4.83 1.55
CA PRO A 221 18.39 -3.48 1.87
C PRO A 221 18.43 -3.23 3.38
N ARG A 222 18.69 -1.99 3.76
CA ARG A 222 18.49 -1.50 5.13
C ARG A 222 17.20 -0.71 5.15
N ILE A 223 16.19 -1.27 5.79
CA ILE A 223 14.84 -0.72 5.85
C ILE A 223 14.57 -0.23 7.26
N LEU A 224 14.16 1.02 7.42
CA LEU A 224 13.71 1.57 8.70
C LEU A 224 12.19 1.66 8.70
N PHE A 225 11.54 1.03 9.67
CA PHE A 225 10.11 1.16 9.93
C PHE A 225 9.90 2.10 11.12
N LEU A 226 9.33 3.26 10.85
CA LEU A 226 8.98 4.27 11.85
C LEU A 226 7.49 4.18 12.16
N ALA A 227 7.17 3.81 13.40
CA ALA A 227 5.81 3.80 13.92
C ALA A 227 5.56 5.03 14.78
N ASP A 228 4.28 5.36 14.94
CA ASP A 228 3.82 6.45 15.82
C ASP A 228 4.01 6.11 17.31
N ARG A 229 3.74 4.84 17.68
CA ARG A 229 3.79 4.35 19.07
C ARG A 229 4.58 3.06 19.22
N ASN A 230 5.13 2.83 20.40
CA ASN A 230 5.89 1.62 20.73
C ASN A 230 5.08 0.33 20.51
N ILE A 231 3.79 0.32 20.87
CA ILE A 231 2.89 -0.82 20.65
C ILE A 231 2.82 -1.16 19.15
N LEU A 232 2.65 -0.14 18.29
CA LEU A 232 2.59 -0.33 16.83
C LEU A 232 3.91 -0.80 16.26
N ALA A 233 5.04 -0.27 16.76
CA ALA A 233 6.37 -0.73 16.36
C ALA A 233 6.62 -2.19 16.77
N ASN A 234 6.14 -2.64 17.94
CA ASN A 234 6.22 -4.03 18.37
C ASN A 234 5.31 -4.95 17.56
N GLN A 235 4.08 -4.51 17.25
CA GLN A 235 3.16 -5.25 16.37
C GLN A 235 3.74 -5.39 14.95
N ALA A 236 4.34 -4.33 14.41
CA ALA A 236 5.01 -4.39 13.12
C ALA A 236 6.19 -5.37 13.16
N PHE A 237 7.07 -5.28 14.16
CA PHE A 237 8.17 -6.21 14.36
C PHE A 237 7.70 -7.67 14.36
N ASN A 238 6.67 -8.00 15.14
CA ASN A 238 6.12 -9.35 15.21
C ASN A 238 5.49 -9.81 13.88
N SER A 239 4.88 -8.89 13.11
CA SER A 239 4.28 -9.24 11.81
C SER A 239 5.31 -9.53 10.73
N PHE A 240 6.58 -9.20 10.96
CA PHE A 240 7.71 -9.48 10.06
C PHE A 240 8.44 -10.81 10.39
N SER A 241 7.85 -11.67 11.20
CA SER A 241 8.44 -12.93 11.66
C SER A 241 8.78 -13.97 10.57
N ALA A 242 8.36 -13.74 9.32
CA ALA A 242 8.79 -14.57 8.19
C ALA A 242 10.23 -14.26 7.70
N PHE A 243 10.80 -13.13 8.11
CA PHE A 243 12.22 -12.86 7.90
C PHE A 243 13.07 -13.62 8.91
N GLU A 244 14.34 -13.84 8.57
CA GLU A 244 15.33 -14.41 9.49
C GLU A 244 15.46 -13.50 10.73
N GLU A 245 15.60 -14.12 11.91
CA GLU A 245 15.60 -13.39 13.19
C GLU A 245 16.73 -12.35 13.29
N ASP A 246 17.88 -12.65 12.73
CA ASP A 246 19.05 -11.75 12.69
C ASP A 246 18.89 -10.58 11.69
N ALA A 247 17.94 -10.68 10.77
CA ALA A 247 17.61 -9.56 9.89
C ALA A 247 16.78 -8.47 10.58
N LEU A 248 16.10 -8.79 11.69
CA LEU A 248 15.17 -7.90 12.38
C LEU A 248 15.83 -7.24 13.60
N VAL A 249 15.75 -5.92 13.70
CA VAL A 249 16.34 -5.14 14.80
C VAL A 249 15.31 -4.19 15.39
N ARG A 250 15.12 -4.24 16.70
CA ARG A 250 14.36 -3.25 17.46
C ARG A 250 15.32 -2.21 18.03
N ILE A 251 15.21 -0.95 17.60
CA ILE A 251 15.99 0.17 18.13
C ILE A 251 15.31 0.65 19.41
N LYS A 252 16.04 0.62 20.54
CA LYS A 252 15.58 1.07 21.86
C LYS A 252 16.62 1.97 22.51
N PRO A 253 16.28 3.17 23.00
CA PRO A 253 17.22 4.11 23.62
C PRO A 253 18.03 3.50 24.76
N LYS A 254 17.41 2.73 25.67
CA LYS A 254 18.10 2.05 26.79
C LYS A 254 19.18 1.08 26.32
N GLU A 255 18.94 0.36 25.22
CA GLU A 255 19.92 -0.57 24.67
C GLU A 255 21.08 0.19 23.99
N ILE A 256 20.80 1.33 23.33
CA ILE A 256 21.83 2.18 22.74
C ILE A 256 22.72 2.74 23.84
N LYS A 257 22.15 3.34 24.90
CA LYS A 257 22.89 3.86 26.05
C LYS A 257 23.78 2.77 26.68
N LYS A 258 23.24 1.56 26.88
CA LYS A 258 24.00 0.42 27.45
C LYS A 258 25.15 -0.02 26.56
N ARG A 259 24.99 0.02 25.24
CA ARG A 259 25.99 -0.44 24.25
C ARG A 259 26.92 0.67 23.80
N GLY A 260 26.61 1.93 24.08
CA GLY A 260 27.33 3.13 23.63
C GLY A 260 27.25 3.39 22.13
N LYS A 261 26.41 2.66 21.38
CA LYS A 261 26.25 2.81 19.93
C LYS A 261 24.91 2.27 19.44
N VAL A 262 24.44 2.85 18.34
CA VAL A 262 23.26 2.37 17.62
C VAL A 262 23.49 0.99 16.98
N PRO A 263 22.44 0.15 16.84
CA PRO A 263 22.56 -1.15 16.19
C PRO A 263 22.74 -0.98 14.67
N THR A 264 23.69 -1.73 14.08
CA THR A 264 24.01 -1.68 12.65
C THR A 264 24.02 -3.05 11.96
N ASN A 265 23.73 -4.12 12.70
CA ASN A 265 23.90 -5.51 12.26
C ASN A 265 22.57 -6.18 11.85
N GLY A 266 21.66 -5.44 11.26
CA GLY A 266 20.42 -6.00 10.73
C GLY A 266 20.08 -5.45 9.35
N SER A 267 18.94 -5.85 8.83
CA SER A 267 18.40 -5.38 7.55
C SER A 267 17.11 -4.60 7.71
N ILE A 268 16.28 -4.93 8.71
CA ILE A 268 14.99 -4.26 8.94
C ILE A 268 14.96 -3.77 10.39
N PHE A 269 14.86 -2.47 10.53
CA PHE A 269 14.93 -1.77 11.81
C PHE A 269 13.57 -1.21 12.17
N PHE A 270 13.13 -1.36 13.41
CA PHE A 270 11.84 -0.89 13.90
C PHE A 270 12.06 0.07 15.07
N THR A 271 11.41 1.21 15.03
CA THR A 271 11.45 2.18 16.10
C THR A 271 10.32 3.19 16.03
N ILE A 272 10.30 4.14 16.94
CA ILE A 272 9.46 5.33 16.92
C ILE A 272 10.34 6.59 16.76
N PHE A 273 9.76 7.69 16.32
CA PHE A 273 10.50 8.95 16.13
C PHE A 273 11.22 9.40 17.40
N GLN A 274 10.53 9.36 18.53
CA GLN A 274 11.07 9.78 19.84
C GLN A 274 12.32 8.98 20.22
N SER A 275 12.37 7.68 19.89
CA SER A 275 13.53 6.84 20.16
C SER A 275 14.77 7.24 19.36
N LEU A 276 14.60 7.76 18.14
CA LEU A 276 15.69 8.27 17.32
C LEU A 276 16.15 9.67 17.74
N MET A 277 15.23 10.50 18.23
CA MET A 277 15.52 11.82 18.77
C MET A 277 16.13 11.79 20.17
N ALA A 278 15.96 10.69 20.90
CA ALA A 278 16.53 10.52 22.23
C ALA A 278 18.08 10.59 22.21
N ASN A 279 18.64 10.89 23.35
CA ASN A 279 20.07 10.89 23.65
C ASN A 279 20.34 10.18 25.00
N ASP A 280 21.59 10.12 25.43
CA ASP A 280 21.95 9.45 26.68
C ASP A 280 21.26 10.03 27.92
N ASN A 281 20.89 11.30 27.93
CA ASN A 281 20.22 11.95 29.04
C ASN A 281 18.71 11.61 29.09
N THR A 282 18.10 11.34 27.95
CA THR A 282 16.65 11.05 27.83
C THR A 282 16.33 9.57 27.68
N ALA A 283 17.34 8.70 27.58
CA ALA A 283 17.18 7.26 27.30
C ALA A 283 16.46 6.44 28.41
N GLU A 284 16.31 6.99 29.62
CA GLU A 284 15.69 6.29 30.76
C GLU A 284 14.16 6.39 30.80
N VAL A 285 13.59 7.30 30.05
CA VAL A 285 12.12 7.51 29.99
C VAL A 285 11.52 6.39 29.11
N GLU A 286 10.92 5.38 29.76
CA GLU A 286 10.34 4.20 29.03
C GLU A 286 9.06 4.51 28.27
N GLU A 287 8.28 5.45 28.76
CA GLU A 287 7.00 5.90 28.19
C GLU A 287 7.04 7.43 28.16
N ILE A 288 7.49 7.96 27.04
CA ILE A 288 7.16 9.34 26.72
C ILE A 288 5.71 9.28 26.26
N GLU A 289 4.79 9.48 27.24
CA GLU A 289 3.40 9.77 26.92
C GLU A 289 3.33 11.00 26.02
N GLU A 290 2.41 11.02 25.09
CA GLU A 290 2.31 11.93 23.95
C GLU A 290 2.27 13.46 24.29
N GLU A 291 2.21 13.83 25.56
CA GLU A 291 1.98 15.22 25.99
C GLU A 291 3.22 15.96 26.53
N ASN A 292 4.34 15.29 26.71
CA ASN A 292 5.57 15.97 27.14
C ASN A 292 6.43 16.37 25.95
N THR A 293 6.27 17.60 25.46
CA THR A 293 7.23 18.28 24.58
C THR A 293 8.53 18.49 25.33
N THR A 294 9.40 17.47 25.35
CA THR A 294 10.78 17.64 25.74
C THR A 294 11.52 18.34 24.61
N ASP A 295 12.17 19.45 24.91
CA ASP A 295 13.15 20.05 23.99
C ASP A 295 14.28 19.03 23.77
N TYR A 296 14.21 18.32 22.65
CA TYR A 296 15.26 17.36 22.27
C TYR A 296 16.49 18.13 21.77
N ASP A 297 17.63 17.88 22.36
CA ASP A 297 18.91 18.31 21.79
C ASP A 297 19.20 17.50 20.53
N MET A 298 18.80 18.00 19.38
CA MET A 298 18.94 17.34 18.08
C MET A 298 20.41 17.11 17.71
N SER A 299 21.36 17.82 18.30
CA SER A 299 22.79 17.64 18.02
C SER A 299 23.34 16.34 18.63
N ALA A 300 22.77 15.90 19.75
CA ALA A 300 23.14 14.69 20.47
C ALA A 300 22.22 13.49 20.17
N ALA A 301 21.23 13.64 19.30
CA ALA A 301 20.24 12.63 19.01
C ALA A 301 20.84 11.35 18.38
N TYR A 302 20.30 10.19 18.74
CA TYR A 302 20.83 8.89 18.30
C TYR A 302 20.82 8.68 16.80
N TYR A 303 19.89 9.29 16.05
CA TYR A 303 19.89 9.16 14.59
C TYR A 303 21.17 9.72 13.94
N ASN A 304 21.86 10.69 14.57
CA ASN A 304 23.11 11.25 14.07
C ASN A 304 24.29 10.26 14.09
N GLN A 305 24.15 9.14 14.83
CA GLN A 305 25.16 8.08 14.85
C GLN A 305 25.10 7.20 13.58
N TYR A 306 24.04 7.28 12.79
CA TYR A 306 23.96 6.62 11.50
C TYR A 306 24.49 7.53 10.39
N PRO A 307 25.20 7.02 9.37
CA PRO A 307 25.44 7.76 8.14
C PRO A 307 24.13 8.20 7.48
N LYS A 308 24.12 9.35 6.81
CA LYS A 308 22.91 9.89 6.13
C LYS A 308 22.33 8.95 5.07
N ASP A 309 23.19 8.13 4.45
CA ASP A 309 22.87 7.14 3.43
C ASP A 309 22.77 5.71 3.99
N TYR A 310 22.60 5.58 5.32
CA TYR A 310 22.58 4.26 5.96
C TYR A 310 21.38 3.44 5.55
N PHE A 311 20.18 4.03 5.53
CA PHE A 311 18.95 3.37 5.15
C PHE A 311 18.65 3.53 3.66
N ASP A 312 18.18 2.47 3.01
CA ASP A 312 17.75 2.48 1.62
C ASP A 312 16.28 2.86 1.48
N LEU A 313 15.45 2.40 2.44
CA LEU A 313 14.03 2.69 2.52
C LEU A 313 13.64 3.04 3.95
N ILE A 314 12.82 4.08 4.10
CA ILE A 314 12.15 4.42 5.36
C ILE A 314 10.65 4.29 5.13
N ILE A 315 9.99 3.44 5.92
CA ILE A 315 8.54 3.29 5.93
C ILE A 315 8.01 4.04 7.14
N ILE A 316 7.11 5.00 6.91
CA ILE A 316 6.55 5.86 7.95
C ILE A 316 5.07 5.51 8.10
N ASP A 317 4.71 4.87 9.22
CA ASP A 317 3.32 4.58 9.54
C ASP A 317 2.66 5.80 10.17
N GLU A 318 1.40 6.06 9.81
CA GLU A 318 0.61 7.23 10.21
C GLU A 318 1.34 8.57 9.98
N CYS A 319 1.95 8.71 8.80
CA CYS A 319 2.80 9.86 8.42
C CYS A 319 2.08 11.24 8.44
N HIS A 320 0.79 11.28 8.74
CA HIS A 320 0.01 12.50 8.97
C HIS A 320 0.05 12.99 10.42
N ARG A 321 0.53 12.16 11.35
CA ARG A 321 0.65 12.51 12.76
C ARG A 321 1.95 13.28 12.97
N GLY A 322 1.84 14.42 13.55
CA GLY A 322 2.87 15.34 13.97
C GLY A 322 2.16 16.58 14.46
N GLY A 323 2.18 16.89 15.75
CA GLY A 323 1.66 18.14 16.31
C GLY A 323 2.47 19.33 15.82
N ALA A 324 1.96 20.56 15.94
CA ALA A 324 2.64 21.77 15.49
C ALA A 324 4.06 21.95 16.09
N ASN A 325 4.33 21.35 17.26
CA ASN A 325 5.63 21.37 17.94
C ASN A 325 6.55 20.19 17.54
N ASP A 326 5.98 19.04 17.07
CA ASP A 326 6.74 17.84 16.69
C ASP A 326 7.18 17.86 15.21
N GLU A 327 6.57 18.72 14.38
CA GLU A 327 6.80 18.77 12.94
C GLU A 327 8.26 19.09 12.58
N GLY A 328 8.89 19.99 13.32
CA GLY A 328 10.29 20.32 13.12
C GLY A 328 11.21 19.14 13.39
N ASN A 329 10.85 18.29 14.36
CA ASN A 329 11.69 17.23 14.87
C ASN A 329 11.68 15.97 14.01
N TRP A 330 10.50 15.41 13.69
CA TRP A 330 10.46 14.20 12.85
C TRP A 330 10.85 14.49 11.40
N ARG A 331 10.54 15.70 10.90
CA ARG A 331 10.96 16.13 9.58
C ARG A 331 12.49 16.23 9.49
N GLY A 332 13.14 16.71 10.55
CA GLY A 332 14.60 16.73 10.65
C GLY A 332 15.23 15.36 10.48
N ILE A 333 14.62 14.28 11.03
CA ILE A 333 15.08 12.90 10.80
C ILE A 333 14.94 12.49 9.33
N LEU A 334 13.79 12.78 8.72
CA LEU A 334 13.55 12.43 7.32
C LEU A 334 14.45 13.21 6.36
N ASP A 335 14.71 14.48 6.66
CA ASP A 335 15.63 15.33 5.89
C ASP A 335 17.07 14.89 6.08
N TYR A 336 17.45 14.43 7.28
CA TYR A 336 18.77 13.85 7.55
C TYR A 336 19.02 12.60 6.69
N PHE A 337 18.03 11.71 6.60
CA PHE A 337 18.10 10.52 5.76
C PHE A 337 17.51 10.75 4.35
N SER A 338 17.62 11.99 3.83
CA SER A 338 17.09 12.35 2.52
C SER A 338 17.57 11.49 1.34
N PRO A 339 18.74 10.84 1.37
CA PRO A 339 19.14 9.90 0.32
C PRO A 339 18.24 8.66 0.21
N SER A 340 17.55 8.26 1.31
CA SER A 340 16.68 7.08 1.30
C SER A 340 15.35 7.33 0.58
N VAL A 341 14.80 6.27 0.00
CA VAL A 341 13.40 6.27 -0.45
C VAL A 341 12.51 6.33 0.79
N GLN A 342 11.49 7.18 0.79
CA GLN A 342 10.58 7.36 1.91
C GLN A 342 9.15 7.04 1.50
N LEU A 343 8.57 6.04 2.15
CA LEU A 343 7.20 5.56 1.93
C LEU A 343 6.31 5.97 3.10
N GLY A 344 5.43 6.94 2.88
CA GLY A 344 4.41 7.34 3.83
C GLY A 344 3.16 6.47 3.73
N LEU A 345 2.67 5.98 4.86
CA LEU A 345 1.41 5.26 5.00
C LEU A 345 0.47 6.09 5.87
N THR A 346 -0.76 6.33 5.40
CA THR A 346 -1.73 7.09 6.18
C THR A 346 -3.17 6.72 5.83
N ALA A 347 -4.08 6.85 6.79
CA ALA A 347 -5.52 6.75 6.55
C ALA A 347 -6.12 8.13 6.21
N THR A 348 -5.56 9.19 6.74
CA THR A 348 -6.11 10.55 6.72
C THR A 348 -5.02 11.57 6.42
N PRO A 349 -4.63 11.76 5.14
CA PRO A 349 -3.63 12.75 4.79
C PRO A 349 -4.14 14.16 5.15
N LYS A 350 -3.35 14.93 5.87
CA LYS A 350 -3.66 16.33 6.20
C LYS A 350 -3.44 17.22 4.99
N ARG A 351 -4.37 18.15 4.74
CA ARG A 351 -4.31 19.15 3.68
C ARG A 351 -4.32 20.60 4.20
N LYS A 352 -4.59 20.79 5.49
CA LYS A 352 -4.68 22.10 6.16
C LYS A 352 -3.78 22.09 7.38
N ASP A 353 -3.32 23.28 7.75
CA ASP A 353 -2.36 23.52 8.82
C ASP A 353 -0.96 22.97 8.50
N ASN A 354 0.08 23.58 8.95
CA ASN A 354 1.52 23.43 8.69
C ASN A 354 2.07 22.06 8.26
N VAL A 355 1.28 20.96 8.33
CA VAL A 355 1.61 19.60 7.87
C VAL A 355 0.85 19.26 6.61
N ASP A 356 1.39 19.66 5.49
CA ASP A 356 0.89 19.20 4.21
C ASP A 356 1.61 17.89 3.83
N THR A 357 0.98 16.75 4.15
CA THR A 357 1.48 15.41 3.78
C THR A 357 1.71 15.33 2.27
N TYR A 358 0.85 15.95 1.48
CA TYR A 358 0.97 15.98 0.02
C TYR A 358 2.14 16.84 -0.45
N LYS A 359 2.43 17.94 0.26
CA LYS A 359 3.58 18.79 -0.07
C LYS A 359 4.91 18.05 0.09
N TYR A 360 4.99 17.14 1.05
CA TYR A 360 6.20 16.36 1.29
C TYR A 360 6.33 15.15 0.38
N PHE A 361 5.28 14.34 0.27
CA PHE A 361 5.32 13.07 -0.44
C PHE A 361 4.85 13.17 -1.90
N GLY A 362 4.15 14.25 -2.28
CA GLY A 362 3.41 14.34 -3.53
C GLY A 362 2.05 13.63 -3.47
N ASP A 363 1.40 13.51 -4.62
CA ASP A 363 0.13 12.82 -4.74
C ASP A 363 0.27 11.32 -4.41
N PRO A 364 -0.74 10.73 -3.72
CA PRO A 364 -0.74 9.31 -3.42
C PRO A 364 -0.65 8.46 -4.69
N VAL A 365 0.20 7.45 -4.67
CA VAL A 365 0.28 6.47 -5.78
C VAL A 365 -0.93 5.55 -5.82
N TYR A 366 -1.61 5.41 -4.69
CA TYR A 366 -2.87 4.70 -4.58
C TYR A 366 -3.67 5.19 -3.37
N ILE A 367 -5.00 5.27 -3.55
CA ILE A 367 -5.96 5.61 -2.51
C ILE A 367 -6.96 4.46 -2.40
N TYR A 368 -7.20 3.99 -1.17
CA TYR A 368 -8.28 3.07 -0.86
C TYR A 368 -9.03 3.58 0.37
N SER A 369 -10.19 4.16 0.10
CA SER A 369 -10.99 4.88 1.10
C SER A 369 -11.76 3.93 2.01
N LEU A 370 -12.21 4.44 3.16
CA LEU A 370 -13.13 3.74 4.05
C LEU A 370 -14.44 3.35 3.33
N LYS A 371 -14.97 4.24 2.48
CA LYS A 371 -16.18 3.99 1.68
C LYS A 371 -15.99 2.80 0.75
N GLU A 372 -14.86 2.72 0.04
CA GLU A 372 -14.52 1.58 -0.81
C GLU A 372 -14.41 0.30 0.00
N GLY A 373 -13.67 0.33 1.13
CA GLY A 373 -13.51 -0.83 2.00
C GLY A 373 -14.81 -1.38 2.56
N VAL A 374 -15.77 -0.50 2.91
CA VAL A 374 -17.12 -0.90 3.35
C VAL A 374 -17.93 -1.46 2.18
N ASN A 375 -17.90 -0.82 1.01
CA ASN A 375 -18.63 -1.28 -0.18
C ASN A 375 -18.12 -2.63 -0.68
N ASP A 376 -16.82 -2.84 -0.64
CA ASP A 376 -16.18 -4.11 -1.03
C ASP A 376 -16.33 -5.21 0.03
N GLY A 377 -16.79 -4.86 1.24
CA GLY A 377 -17.05 -5.79 2.34
C GLY A 377 -15.80 -6.21 3.10
N PHE A 378 -14.67 -5.53 2.91
CA PHE A 378 -13.44 -5.76 3.66
C PHE A 378 -13.41 -4.99 4.99
N LEU A 379 -14.17 -3.90 5.08
CA LEU A 379 -14.34 -3.13 6.30
C LEU A 379 -15.80 -3.19 6.77
N THR A 380 -15.98 -3.18 8.08
CA THR A 380 -17.31 -3.23 8.68
C THR A 380 -17.98 -1.87 8.57
N PRO A 381 -19.25 -1.80 8.12
CA PRO A 381 -20.01 -0.56 8.17
C PRO A 381 -20.26 -0.14 9.62
N PHE A 382 -20.25 1.16 9.87
CA PHE A 382 -20.50 1.74 11.19
C PHE A 382 -21.76 2.60 11.17
N LYS A 383 -22.38 2.75 12.34
CA LYS A 383 -23.46 3.71 12.57
C LYS A 383 -22.90 4.87 13.36
N VAL A 384 -23.14 6.07 12.87
CA VAL A 384 -22.87 7.30 13.63
C VAL A 384 -24.12 7.63 14.44
N LYS A 385 -23.99 7.68 15.75
CA LYS A 385 -24.99 8.22 16.65
C LYS A 385 -24.48 9.57 17.12
N ARG A 386 -25.13 10.65 16.65
CA ARG A 386 -24.85 11.98 17.16
C ARG A 386 -25.48 12.09 18.54
N ILE A 387 -24.69 12.42 19.54
CA ILE A 387 -25.12 12.71 20.89
C ILE A 387 -24.93 14.21 21.05
N ASN A 388 -26.01 14.95 21.13
CA ASN A 388 -25.94 16.37 21.48
C ASN A 388 -25.94 16.42 23.01
N THR A 389 -24.99 17.15 23.56
CA THR A 389 -24.94 17.44 25.00
C THR A 389 -25.53 18.82 25.25
N THR A 390 -25.86 19.13 26.46
CA THR A 390 -26.31 20.50 26.85
C THR A 390 -25.25 21.55 26.57
N LEU A 391 -23.97 21.16 26.51
CA LEU A 391 -22.86 22.02 26.13
C LEU A 391 -22.87 22.37 24.63
N ASP A 392 -23.35 21.47 23.76
CA ASP A 392 -23.43 21.72 22.31
C ASP A 392 -24.52 22.80 21.98
N ASP A 393 -25.52 22.94 22.85
CA ASP A 393 -26.63 23.90 22.70
C ASP A 393 -26.40 25.17 23.53
N TYR A 394 -25.30 25.26 24.30
CA TYR A 394 -25.03 26.39 25.17
C TYR A 394 -24.34 27.52 24.39
N ILE A 395 -24.96 28.71 24.44
CA ILE A 395 -24.39 29.94 23.91
C ILE A 395 -23.97 30.78 25.12
N TYR A 396 -22.65 30.95 25.28
CA TYR A 396 -22.12 31.80 26.35
C TYR A 396 -22.58 33.26 26.16
N THR A 397 -23.07 33.82 27.25
CA THR A 397 -23.33 35.26 27.34
C THR A 397 -22.38 35.88 28.36
N SER A 398 -22.06 37.16 28.21
CA SER A 398 -21.12 37.87 29.09
C SER A 398 -21.53 37.93 30.55
N ASP A 399 -22.79 37.60 30.85
CA ASP A 399 -23.40 37.65 32.18
C ASP A 399 -23.33 36.28 32.90
N ASP A 400 -22.82 35.25 32.22
CA ASP A 400 -22.70 33.90 32.81
C ASP A 400 -21.52 33.83 33.79
N GLU A 401 -21.74 33.19 34.94
CA GLU A 401 -20.73 32.99 35.95
C GLU A 401 -19.92 31.71 35.63
N VAL A 402 -18.60 31.85 35.54
CA VAL A 402 -17.70 30.69 35.33
C VAL A 402 -17.54 29.96 36.64
N VAL A 403 -18.10 28.75 36.73
CA VAL A 403 -18.00 27.91 37.92
C VAL A 403 -16.70 27.08 37.93
N GLU A 404 -16.21 26.63 36.77
CA GLU A 404 -14.97 25.87 36.63
C GLU A 404 -14.49 25.92 35.18
N GLY A 405 -13.18 26.13 34.95
CA GLY A 405 -12.53 26.15 33.63
C GLY A 405 -12.29 27.58 33.09
N GLU A 406 -11.63 27.66 31.93
CA GLU A 406 -11.37 28.90 31.21
C GLU A 406 -12.27 29.00 29.97
N ILE A 407 -12.84 30.20 29.72
CA ILE A 407 -13.66 30.44 28.53
C ILE A 407 -12.85 31.30 27.57
N GLU A 408 -12.65 30.84 26.36
CA GLU A 408 -12.06 31.65 25.28
C GLU A 408 -13.16 32.49 24.60
N GLU A 409 -13.07 33.79 24.67
CA GLU A 409 -13.98 34.71 23.98
C GLU A 409 -13.92 34.52 22.46
N GLY A 410 -15.06 34.31 21.84
CA GLY A 410 -15.21 34.32 20.37
C GLY A 410 -15.27 33.00 19.66
N ARG A 411 -15.37 31.85 20.32
CA ARG A 411 -15.64 30.56 19.68
C ARG A 411 -17.06 30.06 19.93
N LEU A 412 -17.84 29.93 18.86
CA LEU A 412 -19.05 29.10 18.82
C LEU A 412 -18.60 27.64 18.82
N TYR A 413 -18.91 26.87 19.84
CA TYR A 413 -18.68 25.44 19.95
C TYR A 413 -19.87 24.63 19.45
#